data_10e1c255006f974d4bfe5586ba6b0bce
#
_entry.id   10e1c255006f974d4bfe5586ba6b0bce
#
_cell.length_a   1.000
_cell.length_b   1.000
_cell.length_c   1.000
_cell.angle_alpha   90.00
_cell.angle_beta   90.00
_cell.angle_gamma   90.00
#
_symmetry.space_group_name_H-M   'P 1'
#
loop_
_entity.id
_entity.type
_entity.pdbx_description
1 polymer ?
#
loop_
_entity_poly.entity_id
_entity_poly.type
_entity_poly.pdbx_seq_one_letter_code
_entity_poly.pdbx_strand_id
1 'polypeptide(L)'
;MTGQRTYGGVSAEQRRAGRRAALLAAALDILGSEGLERLTVAGLCARAGLNERYYYEQFDSRDAVLTALFDGIAEELAATVLRALLTAPDDTHGKAHTAVSAGIGVLADDPRKTRVALLVSAATPELRSRTLHTIRTFANLVAAEGIDFYGLTEADPDPAIAFRATYLVGGLVQILASWVEGDLAMTRDELIDQTTDVFVLLAEDLAQRLR
;
A
#
# COMPACT_ATOMS: atom_id res chain seq x y z
N MET A 1 26.74 -10.37 -31.42
CA MET A 1 27.00 -10.44 -29.94
C MET A 1 27.58 -9.09 -29.51
N THR A 2 26.73 -8.19 -29.08
CA THR A 2 27.13 -6.83 -28.63
C THR A 2 27.41 -6.89 -27.16
N GLY A 3 28.70 -6.85 -26.79
CA GLY A 3 29.17 -6.86 -25.41
C GLY A 3 28.73 -5.60 -24.65
N GLN A 4 27.97 -5.78 -23.59
CA GLN A 4 27.53 -4.73 -22.68
C GLN A 4 28.75 -4.23 -21.90
N ARG A 5 29.21 -3.01 -22.22
CA ARG A 5 30.35 -2.36 -21.55
C ARG A 5 29.97 -2.00 -20.11
N THR A 6 30.49 -2.73 -19.15
CA THR A 6 30.43 -2.42 -17.72
C THR A 6 31.48 -1.36 -17.39
N TYR A 7 31.07 -0.13 -17.04
CA TYR A 7 31.98 0.90 -16.53
C TYR A 7 31.76 1.00 -15.01
N GLY A 8 32.73 0.63 -14.20
CA GLY A 8 32.70 0.77 -12.74
C GLY A 8 31.79 -0.21 -11.99
N GLY A 9 31.55 -1.43 -12.49
CA GLY A 9 30.80 -2.48 -11.75
C GLY A 9 29.28 -2.36 -11.72
N VAL A 10 28.69 -1.22 -12.15
CA VAL A 10 27.23 -0.97 -12.15
C VAL A 10 26.71 -0.93 -13.58
N SER A 11 25.70 -1.75 -13.91
CA SER A 11 25.10 -1.79 -15.25
C SER A 11 24.32 -0.50 -15.58
N ALA A 12 24.05 -0.26 -16.87
CA ALA A 12 23.22 0.88 -17.30
C ALA A 12 21.81 0.78 -16.70
N GLU A 13 21.29 -0.43 -16.59
CA GLU A 13 20.00 -0.72 -15.98
C GLU A 13 19.98 -0.41 -14.47
N GLN A 14 21.00 -0.83 -13.75
CA GLN A 14 21.14 -0.51 -12.31
C GLN A 14 21.23 1.00 -12.07
N ARG A 15 21.96 1.73 -12.92
CA ARG A 15 22.00 3.19 -12.84
C ARG A 15 20.64 3.83 -13.14
N ARG A 16 19.89 3.30 -14.10
CA ARG A 16 18.54 3.75 -14.42
C ARG A 16 17.60 3.51 -13.25
N ALA A 17 17.61 2.30 -12.68
CA ALA A 17 16.81 1.95 -11.51
C ALA A 17 17.16 2.83 -10.30
N GLY A 18 18.44 3.10 -10.05
CA GLY A 18 18.89 3.99 -8.98
C GLY A 18 18.38 5.44 -9.15
N ARG A 19 18.39 5.97 -10.39
CA ARG A 19 17.83 7.31 -10.65
C ARG A 19 16.31 7.35 -10.45
N ARG A 20 15.59 6.29 -10.89
CA ARG A 20 14.16 6.19 -10.64
C ARG A 20 13.84 6.15 -9.15
N ALA A 21 14.56 5.35 -8.39
CA ALA A 21 14.41 5.27 -6.94
C ALA A 21 14.68 6.62 -6.25
N ALA A 22 15.72 7.35 -6.67
CA ALA A 22 16.04 8.67 -6.14
C ALA A 22 14.91 9.69 -6.41
N LEU A 23 14.29 9.67 -7.59
CA LEU A 23 13.17 10.54 -7.93
C LEU A 23 11.92 10.19 -7.10
N LEU A 24 11.63 8.89 -6.88
CA LEU A 24 10.51 8.47 -6.04
C LEU A 24 10.74 8.80 -4.55
N ALA A 25 11.97 8.66 -4.05
CA ALA A 25 12.31 9.09 -2.70
C ALA A 25 12.15 10.62 -2.52
N ALA A 26 12.60 11.40 -3.51
CA ALA A 26 12.38 12.84 -3.52
C ALA A 26 10.89 13.22 -3.56
N ALA A 27 10.07 12.47 -4.33
CA ALA A 27 8.63 12.68 -4.38
C ALA A 27 7.97 12.38 -3.03
N LEU A 28 8.34 11.26 -2.39
CA LEU A 28 7.86 10.91 -1.04
C LEU A 28 8.20 12.00 -0.02
N ASP A 29 9.41 12.52 -0.06
CA ASP A 29 9.84 13.62 0.80
C ASP A 29 9.02 14.90 0.59
N ILE A 30 8.88 15.35 -0.66
CA ILE A 30 8.15 16.58 -0.99
C ILE A 30 6.68 16.44 -0.59
N LEU A 31 6.02 15.35 -0.99
CA LEU A 31 4.61 15.11 -0.69
C LEU A 31 4.36 14.99 0.82
N GLY A 32 5.25 14.29 1.51
CA GLY A 32 5.12 14.07 2.94
C GLY A 32 5.37 15.31 3.80
N SER A 33 6.17 16.27 3.35
CA SER A 33 6.56 17.45 4.12
C SER A 33 5.96 18.78 3.61
N GLU A 34 5.82 18.93 2.29
CA GLU A 34 5.48 20.19 1.66
C GLU A 34 4.13 20.15 0.90
N GLY A 35 3.62 18.94 0.62
CA GLY A 35 2.34 18.72 -0.06
C GLY A 35 2.42 18.72 -1.58
N LEU A 36 1.27 18.48 -2.22
CA LEU A 36 1.15 18.24 -3.67
C LEU A 36 1.54 19.46 -4.52
N GLU A 37 1.28 20.66 -4.04
CA GLU A 37 1.56 21.93 -4.73
C GLU A 37 3.07 22.11 -5.01
N ARG A 38 3.91 21.55 -4.15
CA ARG A 38 5.37 21.63 -4.26
C ARG A 38 6.00 20.55 -5.13
N LEU A 39 5.23 19.56 -5.56
CA LEU A 39 5.73 18.50 -6.43
C LEU A 39 5.90 19.03 -7.86
N THR A 40 7.05 19.61 -8.15
CA THR A 40 7.42 20.11 -9.47
C THR A 40 8.61 19.33 -10.03
N VAL A 41 8.78 19.30 -11.37
CA VAL A 41 9.94 18.62 -12.01
C VAL A 41 11.25 19.19 -11.49
N ALA A 42 11.37 20.51 -11.42
CA ALA A 42 12.55 21.18 -10.90
C ALA A 42 12.82 20.83 -9.42
N GLY A 43 11.76 20.83 -8.58
CA GLY A 43 11.85 20.44 -7.17
C GLY A 43 12.28 18.99 -6.99
N LEU A 44 11.70 18.08 -7.76
CA LEU A 44 12.09 16.65 -7.76
C LEU A 44 13.56 16.46 -8.15
N CYS A 45 13.98 17.10 -9.25
CA CYS A 45 15.35 17.01 -9.72
C CYS A 45 16.36 17.60 -8.71
N ALA A 46 16.05 18.76 -8.13
CA ALA A 46 16.88 19.37 -7.11
C ALA A 46 17.03 18.47 -5.86
N ARG A 47 15.91 17.92 -5.36
CA ARG A 47 15.89 17.02 -4.20
C ARG A 47 16.60 15.69 -4.46
N ALA A 48 16.46 15.13 -5.67
CA ALA A 48 17.09 13.88 -6.09
C ALA A 48 18.58 14.04 -6.50
N GLY A 49 19.09 15.25 -6.63
CA GLY A 49 20.44 15.52 -7.17
C GLY A 49 20.58 15.12 -8.64
N LEU A 50 19.51 15.24 -9.42
CA LEU A 50 19.43 14.85 -10.83
C LEU A 50 19.06 16.05 -11.71
N ASN A 51 19.38 15.98 -13.01
CA ASN A 51 18.88 16.96 -13.98
C ASN A 51 17.55 16.53 -14.61
N GLU A 52 16.84 17.47 -15.23
CA GLU A 52 15.53 17.22 -15.84
C GLU A 52 15.57 16.19 -16.97
N ARG A 53 16.70 16.05 -17.67
CA ARG A 53 16.84 15.00 -18.69
C ARG A 53 16.64 13.61 -18.10
N TYR A 54 17.24 13.33 -16.90
CA TYR A 54 17.06 12.05 -16.22
C TYR A 54 15.65 11.85 -15.69
N TYR A 55 14.95 12.93 -15.35
CA TYR A 55 13.53 12.86 -15.02
C TYR A 55 12.72 12.38 -16.23
N TYR A 56 12.84 13.04 -17.38
CA TYR A 56 12.10 12.68 -18.58
C TYR A 56 12.51 11.32 -19.21
N GLU A 57 13.66 10.78 -18.86
CA GLU A 57 14.02 9.38 -19.16
C GLU A 57 13.23 8.35 -18.32
N GLN A 58 12.58 8.76 -17.21
CA GLN A 58 11.89 7.88 -16.27
C GLN A 58 10.39 8.13 -16.19
N PHE A 59 9.96 9.37 -16.35
CA PHE A 59 8.57 9.78 -16.15
C PHE A 59 8.15 10.80 -17.19
N ASP A 60 6.98 10.58 -17.79
CA ASP A 60 6.41 11.47 -18.81
C ASP A 60 5.67 12.66 -18.20
N SER A 61 5.25 12.53 -16.94
CA SER A 61 4.47 13.56 -16.23
C SER A 61 4.64 13.46 -14.70
N ARG A 62 4.19 14.51 -14.02
CA ARG A 62 4.06 14.51 -12.55
C ARG A 62 3.11 13.41 -12.06
N ASP A 63 2.01 13.18 -12.78
CA ASP A 63 1.03 12.17 -12.41
C ASP A 63 1.58 10.75 -12.55
N ALA A 64 2.51 10.54 -13.51
CA ALA A 64 3.25 9.28 -13.61
C ALA A 64 4.15 9.02 -12.39
N VAL A 65 4.72 10.07 -11.79
CA VAL A 65 5.48 9.95 -10.54
C VAL A 65 4.55 9.61 -9.38
N LEU A 66 3.41 10.30 -9.25
CA LEU A 66 2.41 10.03 -8.22
C LEU A 66 1.89 8.59 -8.29
N THR A 67 1.56 8.16 -9.50
CA THR A 67 1.13 6.78 -9.76
C THR A 67 2.19 5.76 -9.35
N ALA A 68 3.44 5.96 -9.78
CA ALA A 68 4.52 5.04 -9.48
C ALA A 68 4.86 5.01 -7.98
N LEU A 69 4.74 6.13 -7.29
CA LEU A 69 4.94 6.21 -5.85
C LEU A 69 3.83 5.48 -5.08
N PHE A 70 2.58 5.71 -5.46
CA PHE A 70 1.43 5.04 -4.87
C PHE A 70 1.51 3.51 -5.07
N ASP A 71 1.81 3.07 -6.29
CA ASP A 71 1.98 1.65 -6.61
C ASP A 71 3.10 1.01 -5.78
N GLY A 72 4.24 1.69 -5.64
CA GLY A 72 5.35 1.19 -4.83
C GLY A 72 4.98 1.04 -3.35
N ILE A 73 4.19 1.96 -2.79
CA ILE A 73 3.67 1.83 -1.41
C ILE A 73 2.69 0.66 -1.31
N ALA A 74 1.78 0.49 -2.27
CA ALA A 74 0.83 -0.60 -2.29
C ALA A 74 1.51 -1.98 -2.44
N GLU A 75 2.54 -2.07 -3.30
CA GLU A 75 3.36 -3.28 -3.47
C GLU A 75 4.14 -3.63 -2.20
N GLU A 76 4.75 -2.64 -1.55
CA GLU A 76 5.46 -2.84 -0.27
C GLU A 76 4.51 -3.34 0.81
N LEU A 77 3.31 -2.74 0.90
CA LEU A 77 2.26 -3.13 1.84
C LEU A 77 1.85 -4.59 1.61
N ALA A 78 1.49 -4.95 0.37
CA ALA A 78 1.09 -6.30 0.00
C ALA A 78 2.20 -7.32 0.31
N ALA A 79 3.44 -7.05 -0.11
CA ALA A 79 4.56 -7.92 0.12
C ALA A 79 4.87 -8.11 1.62
N THR A 80 4.67 -7.08 2.44
CA THR A 80 4.91 -7.13 3.87
C THR A 80 3.84 -7.96 4.59
N VAL A 81 2.57 -7.74 4.26
CA VAL A 81 1.45 -8.51 4.82
C VAL A 81 1.57 -9.99 4.43
N LEU A 82 1.80 -10.30 3.15
CA LEU A 82 1.95 -11.68 2.68
C LEU A 82 3.11 -12.41 3.36
N ARG A 83 4.25 -11.74 3.51
CA ARG A 83 5.40 -12.34 4.24
C ARG A 83 5.08 -12.59 5.71
N ALA A 84 4.37 -11.69 6.38
CA ALA A 84 3.98 -11.84 7.76
C ALA A 84 3.03 -13.04 7.94
N LEU A 85 2.08 -13.22 7.02
CA LEU A 85 1.14 -14.34 7.03
C LEU A 85 1.82 -15.71 6.93
N LEU A 86 2.99 -15.82 6.28
CA LEU A 86 3.75 -17.10 6.19
C LEU A 86 4.15 -17.67 7.55
N THR A 87 4.24 -16.85 8.58
CA THR A 87 4.66 -17.24 9.93
C THR A 87 3.60 -16.91 10.99
N ALA A 88 2.41 -16.51 10.56
CA ALA A 88 1.31 -16.20 11.46
C ALA A 88 0.84 -17.44 12.23
N PRO A 89 0.33 -17.29 13.46
CA PRO A 89 -0.36 -18.35 14.17
C PRO A 89 -1.52 -18.94 13.36
N ASP A 90 -1.79 -20.23 13.54
CA ASP A 90 -2.84 -20.92 12.78
C ASP A 90 -4.20 -20.85 13.49
N ASP A 91 -4.59 -19.63 13.85
CA ASP A 91 -5.89 -19.26 14.38
C ASP A 91 -6.37 -17.92 13.80
N THR A 92 -7.68 -17.67 13.82
CA THR A 92 -8.29 -16.48 13.22
C THR A 92 -7.69 -15.19 13.78
N HIS A 93 -7.56 -15.10 15.10
CA HIS A 93 -7.05 -13.90 15.77
C HIS A 93 -5.57 -13.66 15.42
N GLY A 94 -4.74 -14.70 15.52
CA GLY A 94 -3.32 -14.61 15.22
C GLY A 94 -3.04 -14.20 13.78
N LYS A 95 -3.75 -14.77 12.81
CA LYS A 95 -3.66 -14.37 11.39
C LYS A 95 -4.11 -12.93 11.17
N ALA A 96 -5.27 -12.55 11.71
CA ALA A 96 -5.80 -11.18 11.58
C ALA A 96 -4.86 -10.16 12.22
N HIS A 97 -4.42 -10.39 13.46
CA HIS A 97 -3.49 -9.50 14.17
C HIS A 97 -2.16 -9.34 13.43
N THR A 98 -1.61 -10.45 12.92
CA THR A 98 -0.34 -10.41 12.17
C THR A 98 -0.48 -9.60 10.88
N ALA A 99 -1.55 -9.81 10.10
CA ALA A 99 -1.80 -9.07 8.87
C ALA A 99 -2.03 -7.57 9.12
N VAL A 100 -2.89 -7.24 10.08
CA VAL A 100 -3.22 -5.87 10.48
C VAL A 100 -1.99 -5.14 11.01
N SER A 101 -1.24 -5.77 11.93
CA SER A 101 -0.02 -5.21 12.50
C SER A 101 1.04 -4.93 11.43
N ALA A 102 1.25 -5.87 10.49
CA ALA A 102 2.18 -5.70 9.39
C ALA A 102 1.75 -4.55 8.46
N GLY A 103 0.47 -4.48 8.13
CA GLY A 103 -0.09 -3.44 7.26
C GLY A 103 -0.02 -2.05 7.88
N ILE A 104 -0.47 -1.90 9.12
CA ILE A 104 -0.38 -0.63 9.87
C ILE A 104 1.09 -0.23 10.05
N GLY A 105 2.00 -1.20 10.26
CA GLY A 105 3.42 -0.96 10.39
C GLY A 105 4.02 -0.20 9.21
N VAL A 106 3.79 -0.67 7.99
CA VAL A 106 4.32 -0.03 6.76
C VAL A 106 3.92 1.44 6.65
N LEU A 107 2.71 1.78 7.10
CA LEU A 107 2.17 3.14 7.01
C LEU A 107 2.55 4.00 8.23
N ALA A 108 2.52 3.43 9.43
CA ALA A 108 2.81 4.13 10.67
C ALA A 108 4.31 4.40 10.89
N ASP A 109 5.19 3.50 10.42
CA ASP A 109 6.65 3.66 10.54
C ASP A 109 7.18 4.79 9.63
N ASP A 110 6.47 5.11 8.53
CA ASP A 110 6.73 6.27 7.71
C ASP A 110 5.44 7.05 7.42
N PRO A 111 5.10 8.04 8.25
CA PRO A 111 3.87 8.84 8.08
C PRO A 111 3.75 9.54 6.73
N ARG A 112 4.89 9.72 6.00
CA ARG A 112 4.86 10.27 4.64
C ARG A 112 4.09 9.35 3.68
N LYS A 113 4.20 8.02 3.85
CA LYS A 113 3.48 7.04 3.01
C LYS A 113 1.98 7.16 3.16
N THR A 114 1.49 7.26 4.40
CA THR A 114 0.06 7.46 4.66
C THR A 114 -0.43 8.77 4.07
N ARG A 115 0.31 9.85 4.27
CA ARG A 115 -0.03 11.17 3.71
C ARG A 115 -0.08 11.13 2.18
N VAL A 116 0.86 10.44 1.53
CA VAL A 116 0.86 10.23 0.07
C VAL A 116 -0.37 9.45 -0.36
N ALA A 117 -0.71 8.35 0.30
CA ALA A 117 -1.88 7.54 -0.03
C ALA A 117 -3.17 8.35 0.03
N LEU A 118 -3.34 9.23 1.03
CA LEU A 118 -4.48 10.13 1.17
C LEU A 118 -4.51 11.23 0.10
N LEU A 119 -3.39 11.94 -0.10
CA LEU A 119 -3.28 13.03 -1.08
C LEU A 119 -3.50 12.53 -2.52
N VAL A 120 -2.91 11.39 -2.85
CA VAL A 120 -2.97 10.80 -4.19
C VAL A 120 -4.41 10.43 -4.55
N SER A 121 -5.17 9.87 -3.61
CA SER A 121 -6.58 9.49 -3.86
C SER A 121 -7.47 10.67 -4.21
N ALA A 122 -7.11 11.89 -3.78
CA ALA A 122 -7.86 13.11 -4.04
C ALA A 122 -7.36 13.91 -5.26
N ALA A 123 -6.18 13.61 -5.79
CA ALA A 123 -5.49 14.45 -6.77
C ALA A 123 -6.14 14.43 -8.17
N THR A 124 -6.41 13.24 -8.71
CA THR A 124 -7.03 13.09 -10.05
C THR A 124 -8.04 11.93 -10.08
N PRO A 125 -8.99 11.92 -11.05
CA PRO A 125 -9.91 10.81 -11.25
C PRO A 125 -9.21 9.47 -11.49
N GLU A 126 -8.08 9.47 -12.21
CA GLU A 126 -7.27 8.29 -12.52
C GLU A 126 -6.66 7.70 -11.25
N LEU A 127 -6.10 8.56 -10.39
CA LEU A 127 -5.52 8.13 -9.11
C LEU A 127 -6.59 7.64 -8.14
N ARG A 128 -7.77 8.27 -8.15
CA ARG A 128 -8.92 7.76 -7.38
C ARG A 128 -9.34 6.37 -7.86
N SER A 129 -9.45 6.16 -9.18
CA SER A 129 -9.75 4.84 -9.76
C SER A 129 -8.71 3.80 -9.36
N ARG A 130 -7.43 4.18 -9.33
CA ARG A 130 -6.32 3.32 -8.91
C ARG A 130 -6.41 2.96 -7.41
N THR A 131 -6.71 3.91 -6.55
CA THR A 131 -6.95 3.67 -5.12
C THR A 131 -8.09 2.67 -4.91
N LEU A 132 -9.21 2.83 -5.61
CA LEU A 132 -10.33 1.90 -5.55
C LEU A 132 -9.95 0.51 -6.08
N HIS A 133 -9.10 0.43 -7.11
CA HIS A 133 -8.57 -0.84 -7.60
C HIS A 133 -7.69 -1.52 -6.55
N THR A 134 -6.80 -0.77 -5.91
CA THR A 134 -5.93 -1.27 -4.84
C THR A 134 -6.75 -1.79 -3.65
N ILE A 135 -7.78 -1.06 -3.22
CA ILE A 135 -8.71 -1.53 -2.17
C ILE A 135 -9.35 -2.87 -2.56
N ARG A 136 -9.83 -3.01 -3.81
CA ARG A 136 -10.40 -4.28 -4.30
C ARG A 136 -9.37 -5.41 -4.30
N THR A 137 -8.13 -5.13 -4.70
CA THR A 137 -7.05 -6.12 -4.71
C THR A 137 -6.77 -6.65 -3.30
N PHE A 138 -6.70 -5.76 -2.30
CA PHE A 138 -6.54 -6.16 -0.90
C PHE A 138 -7.78 -6.88 -0.36
N ALA A 139 -8.99 -6.45 -0.73
CA ALA A 139 -10.22 -7.14 -0.35
C ALA A 139 -10.28 -8.57 -0.93
N ASN A 140 -9.85 -8.76 -2.17
CA ASN A 140 -9.74 -10.09 -2.76
C ASN A 140 -8.71 -10.96 -2.03
N LEU A 141 -7.58 -10.38 -1.62
CA LEU A 141 -6.59 -11.10 -0.80
C LEU A 141 -7.19 -11.55 0.53
N VAL A 142 -7.87 -10.66 1.25
CA VAL A 142 -8.56 -11.00 2.52
C VAL A 142 -9.62 -12.08 2.31
N ALA A 143 -10.39 -12.01 1.21
CA ALA A 143 -11.39 -13.02 0.87
C ALA A 143 -10.75 -14.38 0.59
N ALA A 144 -9.67 -14.42 -0.20
CA ALA A 144 -8.96 -15.64 -0.55
C ALA A 144 -8.36 -16.32 0.70
N GLU A 145 -7.69 -15.55 1.56
CA GLU A 145 -7.15 -16.05 2.83
C GLU A 145 -8.25 -16.61 3.74
N GLY A 146 -9.41 -15.95 3.80
CA GLY A 146 -10.54 -16.44 4.59
C GLY A 146 -11.13 -17.72 4.02
N ILE A 147 -11.30 -17.84 2.70
CA ILE A 147 -11.78 -19.04 2.02
C ILE A 147 -10.87 -20.23 2.33
N ASP A 148 -9.55 -20.04 2.15
CA ASP A 148 -8.55 -21.09 2.40
C ASP A 148 -8.54 -21.50 3.88
N PHE A 149 -8.46 -20.54 4.78
CA PHE A 149 -8.39 -20.79 6.22
C PHE A 149 -9.61 -21.52 6.79
N TYR A 150 -10.83 -21.17 6.35
CA TYR A 150 -12.06 -21.80 6.82
C TYR A 150 -12.47 -23.03 5.99
N GLY A 151 -11.72 -23.41 4.96
CA GLY A 151 -12.00 -24.53 4.09
C GLY A 151 -13.30 -24.37 3.29
N LEU A 152 -13.64 -23.12 2.90
CA LEU A 152 -14.83 -22.82 2.11
C LEU A 152 -14.59 -23.17 0.63
N THR A 153 -15.68 -23.45 -0.12
CA THR A 153 -15.56 -23.84 -1.53
C THR A 153 -15.49 -22.61 -2.44
N GLU A 154 -14.46 -22.52 -3.29
CA GLU A 154 -14.32 -21.44 -4.27
C GLU A 154 -15.30 -21.49 -5.45
N ALA A 155 -15.97 -22.64 -5.69
CA ALA A 155 -16.74 -22.89 -6.91
C ALA A 155 -17.93 -21.93 -7.12
N ASP A 156 -18.48 -21.37 -6.05
CA ASP A 156 -19.52 -20.33 -6.08
C ASP A 156 -19.43 -19.53 -4.76
N PRO A 157 -18.47 -18.58 -4.68
CA PRO A 157 -18.23 -17.85 -3.45
C PRO A 157 -19.44 -16.99 -3.08
N ASP A 158 -19.94 -17.16 -1.84
CA ASP A 158 -21.03 -16.34 -1.33
C ASP A 158 -20.68 -14.83 -1.46
N PRO A 159 -21.53 -14.01 -2.08
CA PRO A 159 -21.32 -12.57 -2.20
C PRO A 159 -21.03 -11.86 -0.87
N ALA A 160 -21.44 -12.45 0.26
CA ALA A 160 -21.15 -11.94 1.60
C ALA A 160 -19.66 -11.95 1.92
N ILE A 161 -18.86 -12.87 1.35
CA ILE A 161 -17.40 -12.92 1.51
C ILE A 161 -16.79 -11.64 0.92
N ALA A 162 -17.07 -11.36 -0.35
CA ALA A 162 -16.57 -10.16 -1.04
C ALA A 162 -17.06 -8.86 -0.39
N PHE A 163 -18.31 -8.82 0.05
CA PHE A 163 -18.88 -7.70 0.78
C PHE A 163 -18.10 -7.41 2.06
N ARG A 164 -17.90 -8.42 2.93
CA ARG A 164 -17.19 -8.23 4.20
C ARG A 164 -15.73 -7.89 4.02
N ALA A 165 -15.04 -8.54 3.09
CA ALA A 165 -13.65 -8.22 2.76
C ALA A 165 -13.51 -6.76 2.28
N THR A 166 -14.41 -6.31 1.41
CA THR A 166 -14.43 -4.92 0.94
C THR A 166 -14.72 -3.93 2.07
N TYR A 167 -15.67 -4.25 2.95
CA TYR A 167 -16.01 -3.44 4.12
C TYR A 167 -14.81 -3.31 5.07
N LEU A 168 -14.13 -4.41 5.38
CA LEU A 168 -12.96 -4.45 6.26
C LEU A 168 -11.80 -3.62 5.70
N VAL A 169 -11.43 -3.84 4.44
CA VAL A 169 -10.33 -3.11 3.81
C VAL A 169 -10.67 -1.63 3.62
N GLY A 170 -11.87 -1.33 3.14
CA GLY A 170 -12.33 0.05 2.97
C GLY A 170 -12.44 0.80 4.29
N GLY A 171 -12.98 0.16 5.32
CA GLY A 171 -13.05 0.71 6.67
C GLY A 171 -11.68 0.96 7.27
N LEU A 172 -10.73 0.03 7.10
CA LEU A 172 -9.36 0.19 7.58
C LEU A 172 -8.67 1.40 6.92
N VAL A 173 -8.82 1.58 5.60
CA VAL A 173 -8.26 2.75 4.90
C VAL A 173 -8.82 4.05 5.49
N GLN A 174 -10.12 4.13 5.75
CA GLN A 174 -10.74 5.32 6.34
C GLN A 174 -10.29 5.55 7.78
N ILE A 175 -10.20 4.50 8.59
CA ILE A 175 -9.74 4.58 9.98
C ILE A 175 -8.29 5.05 10.05
N LEU A 176 -7.42 4.53 9.18
CA LEU A 176 -6.02 4.97 9.09
C LEU A 176 -5.91 6.44 8.70
N ALA A 177 -6.76 6.91 7.78
CA ALA A 177 -6.83 8.32 7.42
C ALA A 177 -7.16 9.19 8.65
N SER A 178 -8.25 8.88 9.33
CA SER A 178 -8.70 9.62 10.52
C SER A 178 -7.69 9.55 11.68
N TRP A 179 -6.99 8.41 11.83
CA TRP A 179 -5.95 8.27 12.84
C TRP A 179 -4.72 9.15 12.57
N VAL A 180 -4.27 9.22 11.32
CA VAL A 180 -3.13 10.06 10.92
C VAL A 180 -3.49 11.55 10.97
N GLU A 181 -4.73 11.90 10.67
CA GLU A 181 -5.25 13.28 10.80
C GLU A 181 -5.45 13.71 12.25
N GLY A 182 -5.41 12.76 13.19
CA GLY A 182 -5.58 13.02 14.62
C GLY A 182 -7.03 13.04 15.09
N ASP A 183 -7.98 12.69 14.23
CA ASP A 183 -9.41 12.61 14.57
C ASP A 183 -9.71 11.41 15.47
N LEU A 184 -8.88 10.37 15.41
CA LEU A 184 -8.92 9.21 16.29
C LEU A 184 -7.77 9.28 17.31
N ALA A 185 -8.10 9.57 18.57
CA ALA A 185 -7.14 9.64 19.66
C ALA A 185 -6.85 8.24 20.22
N MET A 186 -6.11 7.43 19.45
CA MET A 186 -5.71 6.07 19.79
C MET A 186 -4.20 5.90 19.63
N THR A 187 -3.60 5.05 20.46
CA THR A 187 -2.25 4.55 20.23
C THR A 187 -2.23 3.58 19.05
N ARG A 188 -1.04 3.31 18.52
CA ARG A 188 -0.87 2.33 17.42
C ARG A 188 -1.35 0.93 17.86
N ASP A 189 -1.02 0.51 19.07
CA ASP A 189 -1.38 -0.81 19.57
C ASP A 189 -2.90 -0.94 19.75
N GLU A 190 -3.56 0.07 20.32
CA GLU A 190 -5.03 0.13 20.39
C GLU A 190 -5.69 0.08 19.01
N LEU A 191 -5.12 0.75 18.02
CA LEU A 191 -5.62 0.72 16.64
C LEU A 191 -5.51 -0.69 16.04
N ILE A 192 -4.37 -1.36 16.26
CA ILE A 192 -4.14 -2.74 15.80
C ILE A 192 -5.15 -3.68 16.47
N ASP A 193 -5.28 -3.62 17.79
CA ASP A 193 -6.17 -4.49 18.57
C ASP A 193 -7.63 -4.31 18.13
N GLN A 194 -8.13 -3.07 18.10
CA GLN A 194 -9.51 -2.79 17.69
C GLN A 194 -9.79 -3.21 16.24
N THR A 195 -8.84 -2.99 15.33
CA THR A 195 -8.97 -3.43 13.94
C THR A 195 -9.00 -4.96 13.87
N THR A 196 -8.13 -5.63 14.62
CA THR A 196 -8.09 -7.10 14.69
C THR A 196 -9.41 -7.67 15.19
N ASP A 197 -9.95 -7.13 16.27
CA ASP A 197 -11.23 -7.57 16.85
C ASP A 197 -12.39 -7.48 15.84
N VAL A 198 -12.46 -6.39 15.08
CA VAL A 198 -13.48 -6.22 14.03
C VAL A 198 -13.29 -7.25 12.90
N PHE A 199 -12.05 -7.51 12.48
CA PHE A 199 -11.75 -8.52 11.47
C PHE A 199 -12.18 -9.91 11.94
N VAL A 200 -11.80 -10.31 13.14
CA VAL A 200 -12.15 -11.59 13.74
C VAL A 200 -13.66 -11.75 13.86
N LEU A 201 -14.35 -10.76 14.42
CA LEU A 201 -15.80 -10.77 14.58
C LEU A 201 -16.53 -11.02 13.25
N LEU A 202 -16.16 -10.29 12.20
CA LEU A 202 -16.82 -10.42 10.90
C LEU A 202 -16.45 -11.71 10.18
N ALA A 203 -15.22 -12.21 10.34
CA ALA A 203 -14.76 -13.45 9.74
C ALA A 203 -15.46 -14.68 10.40
N GLU A 204 -15.49 -14.73 11.72
CA GLU A 204 -16.09 -15.84 12.47
C GLU A 204 -17.61 -15.91 12.30
N ASP A 205 -18.31 -14.76 12.36
CA ASP A 205 -19.75 -14.72 12.09
C ASP A 205 -20.07 -15.24 10.68
N LEU A 206 -19.26 -14.87 9.66
CA LEU A 206 -19.45 -15.37 8.32
C LEU A 206 -19.19 -16.88 8.22
N ALA A 207 -18.08 -17.34 8.78
CA ALA A 207 -17.75 -18.77 8.77
C ALA A 207 -18.81 -19.64 9.46
N GLN A 208 -19.45 -19.14 10.51
CA GLN A 208 -20.56 -19.82 11.17
C GLN A 208 -21.83 -19.90 10.30
N ARG A 209 -22.10 -18.87 9.47
CA ARG A 209 -23.25 -18.83 8.57
C ARG A 209 -23.10 -19.71 7.34
N LEU A 210 -21.86 -19.96 6.91
CA LEU A 210 -21.56 -20.72 5.69
C LEU A 210 -21.31 -22.21 5.95
N ARG A 211 -21.31 -22.63 7.19
CA ARG A 211 -21.26 -24.05 7.62
C ARG A 211 -22.66 -24.65 7.72
#